data_1a3d1575c2d0682a50fe32a1821a1737
#
_entry.id   1a3d1575c2d0682a50fe32a1821a1737
#
_cell.length_a   1.000
_cell.length_b   1.000
_cell.length_c   1.000
_cell.angle_alpha   90.00
_cell.angle_beta   90.00
_cell.angle_gamma   90.00
#
_symmetry.space_group_name_H-M   'P 1'
#
loop_
_entity.id
_entity.type
_entity.pdbx_description
1 polymer ?
#
loop_
_entity_poly.entity_id
_entity_poly.type
_entity_poly.pdbx_seq_one_letter_code
_entity_poly.pdbx_strand_id
1 'polypeptide(L)'
;MREVINNYELKAPFDNKGAGFSRWTLAERENRDFFLKEFMNPVYPLEPTLGEKIKKQRIAVCEEFEKKKIRLYTELNKLSDGNIVRICEFFRYDSHYYISMEQIISQDLSYEDLQKYSMEERVLLCKIIAHAIMKLHERGIVHADLKENNILLKLTQTKKVTAKIIDFDCSFFEDDPPKYEDELGGDQVYLAPEACKFMCGESVQLTCKIDVFSLGLIFHQILTGVLPGFDLNEYDYAFESVLDLRPLGVSTGLEPVLKEMLKKMLIVDAENRISMQEVYWTLEKVYYNLAKDTDTELPADNINIAKSDIDPWFYTAGDL
;
A
#
# COMPACT_ATOMS: atom_id res chain seq x y z
N MET A 1 -2.85 24.24 26.71
CA MET A 1 -1.66 23.38 26.53
C MET A 1 -2.01 22.40 25.43
N ARG A 2 -1.11 22.15 24.49
CA ARG A 2 -1.30 21.07 23.52
C ARG A 2 -1.12 19.75 24.24
N GLU A 3 -1.85 18.75 23.83
CA GLU A 3 -1.73 17.38 24.34
C GLU A 3 -0.40 16.80 23.89
N VAL A 4 0.26 16.03 24.77
CA VAL A 4 1.58 15.42 24.50
C VAL A 4 1.46 13.91 24.75
N ILE A 5 1.83 13.10 23.75
CA ILE A 5 1.89 11.64 23.81
C ILE A 5 3.32 11.21 23.53
N ASN A 6 3.99 10.60 24.50
CA ASN A 6 5.38 10.12 24.35
C ASN A 6 6.34 11.13 23.69
N ASN A 7 6.31 12.40 24.14
CA ASN A 7 7.08 13.54 23.60
C ASN A 7 6.65 14.02 22.19
N TYR A 8 5.54 13.54 21.65
CA TYR A 8 4.89 14.09 20.47
C TYR A 8 3.84 15.12 20.88
N GLU A 9 4.04 16.39 20.52
CA GLU A 9 3.07 17.46 20.75
C GLU A 9 2.03 17.43 19.64
N LEU A 10 0.77 17.18 19.97
CA LEU A 10 -0.31 17.07 18.97
C LEU A 10 -0.62 18.43 18.37
N LYS A 11 -0.68 18.51 17.03
CA LYS A 11 -1.08 19.72 16.30
C LYS A 11 -2.61 19.86 16.15
N ALA A 12 -3.34 18.74 16.22
CA ALA A 12 -4.78 18.68 16.12
C ALA A 12 -5.32 17.49 16.96
N PRO A 13 -6.63 17.46 17.30
CA PRO A 13 -7.27 16.27 17.82
C PRO A 13 -7.16 15.08 16.83
N PHE A 14 -7.24 13.86 17.36
CA PHE A 14 -7.28 12.67 16.51
C PHE A 14 -8.53 12.66 15.60
N ASP A 15 -8.32 12.33 14.33
CA ASP A 15 -9.37 12.14 13.32
C ASP A 15 -9.51 10.64 13.02
N ASN A 16 -10.76 10.20 12.81
CA ASN A 16 -11.11 8.82 12.42
C ASN A 16 -11.30 8.69 10.90
N LYS A 17 -11.28 9.79 10.15
CA LYS A 17 -11.61 9.79 8.74
C LYS A 17 -10.61 8.99 7.94
N GLY A 18 -11.07 7.95 7.26
CA GLY A 18 -10.25 7.08 6.41
C GLY A 18 -9.26 6.18 7.16
N ALA A 19 -9.39 6.05 8.48
CA ALA A 19 -8.37 5.40 9.32
C ALA A 19 -8.64 3.93 9.68
N GLY A 20 -9.72 3.31 9.19
CA GLY A 20 -10.05 1.90 9.44
C GLY A 20 -10.08 1.55 10.94
N PHE A 21 -9.13 0.71 11.38
CA PHE A 21 -9.01 0.25 12.78
C PHE A 21 -8.21 1.20 13.70
N SER A 22 -7.92 2.40 13.24
CA SER A 22 -7.07 3.36 13.93
C SER A 22 -7.66 4.78 13.86
N ARG A 23 -7.00 5.73 14.51
CA ARG A 23 -7.22 7.16 14.35
C ARG A 23 -5.89 7.87 14.23
N TRP A 24 -5.86 9.04 13.63
CA TRP A 24 -4.61 9.70 13.31
C TRP A 24 -4.62 11.20 13.62
N THR A 25 -3.44 11.76 13.79
CA THR A 25 -3.22 13.19 13.93
C THR A 25 -1.85 13.59 13.40
N LEU A 26 -1.63 14.89 13.23
CA LEU A 26 -0.31 15.45 13.02
C LEU A 26 0.29 15.84 14.37
N ALA A 27 1.57 15.54 14.56
CA ALA A 27 2.31 15.84 15.77
C ALA A 27 3.68 16.40 15.45
N GLU A 28 4.28 17.06 16.42
CA GLU A 28 5.62 17.62 16.32
C GLU A 28 6.52 17.06 17.45
N ARG A 29 7.76 16.69 17.11
CA ARG A 29 8.80 16.34 18.07
C ARG A 29 10.15 16.87 17.56
N GLU A 30 10.88 17.61 18.41
CA GLU A 30 12.19 18.18 18.07
C GLU A 30 12.19 19.01 16.78
N ASN A 31 11.17 19.86 16.60
CA ASN A 31 10.94 20.71 15.41
C ASN A 31 10.79 19.92 14.10
N ARG A 32 10.33 18.67 14.17
CA ARG A 32 9.99 17.84 13.00
C ARG A 32 8.55 17.40 13.07
N ASP A 33 7.91 17.35 11.93
CA ASP A 33 6.53 16.95 11.78
C ASP A 33 6.42 15.45 11.55
N PHE A 34 5.43 14.85 12.22
CA PHE A 34 5.12 13.43 12.14
C PHE A 34 3.65 13.20 11.90
N PHE A 35 3.34 12.13 11.19
CA PHE A 35 2.03 11.53 11.18
C PHE A 35 1.98 10.52 12.33
N LEU A 36 1.09 10.74 13.29
CA LEU A 36 0.91 9.88 14.45
C LEU A 36 -0.42 9.15 14.33
N LYS A 37 -0.38 7.83 14.41
CA LYS A 37 -1.55 6.96 14.32
C LYS A 37 -1.69 6.17 15.61
N GLU A 38 -2.93 6.10 16.15
CA GLU A 38 -3.29 5.35 17.33
C GLU A 38 -4.12 4.15 16.94
N PHE A 39 -3.74 2.97 17.40
CA PHE A 39 -4.51 1.75 17.20
C PHE A 39 -5.65 1.68 18.22
N MET A 40 -6.86 1.44 17.74
CA MET A 40 -8.05 1.31 18.59
C MET A 40 -8.06 -0.02 19.37
N ASN A 41 -7.43 -1.04 18.82
CA ASN A 41 -7.26 -2.37 19.42
C ASN A 41 -5.86 -2.95 19.11
N PRO A 42 -5.33 -3.82 19.98
CA PRO A 42 -5.83 -4.16 21.33
C PRO A 42 -5.58 -3.03 22.33
N VAL A 43 -6.38 -3.02 23.40
CA VAL A 43 -6.22 -2.10 24.54
C VAL A 43 -5.50 -2.84 25.69
N TYR A 44 -4.35 -2.29 26.12
CA TYR A 44 -3.59 -2.88 27.22
C TYR A 44 -4.31 -2.72 28.56
N PRO A 45 -4.51 -3.79 29.34
CA PRO A 45 -5.33 -3.77 30.54
C PRO A 45 -4.58 -3.14 31.74
N LEU A 46 -4.79 -1.84 31.95
CA LEU A 46 -4.28 -1.11 33.13
C LEU A 46 -5.21 -1.14 34.32
N GLU A 47 -6.48 -1.54 34.15
CA GLU A 47 -7.51 -1.51 35.19
C GLU A 47 -7.18 -2.46 36.34
N PRO A 48 -7.13 -1.96 37.61
CA PRO A 48 -6.83 -2.80 38.78
C PRO A 48 -7.94 -3.80 39.12
N THR A 49 -9.17 -3.53 38.65
CA THR A 49 -10.38 -4.31 38.99
C THR A 49 -10.61 -5.53 38.09
N LEU A 50 -9.81 -5.67 37.00
CA LEU A 50 -9.88 -6.83 36.13
C LEU A 50 -9.42 -8.11 36.85
N GLY A 51 -10.24 -9.17 36.78
CA GLY A 51 -9.86 -10.49 37.30
C GLY A 51 -8.58 -11.01 36.61
N GLU A 52 -7.70 -11.61 37.39
CA GLU A 52 -6.37 -12.08 36.99
C GLU A 52 -6.35 -12.92 35.70
N LYS A 53 -7.35 -13.78 35.50
CA LYS A 53 -7.46 -14.64 34.30
C LYS A 53 -7.71 -13.80 33.05
N ILE A 54 -8.63 -12.85 33.10
CA ILE A 54 -8.98 -11.95 31.98
C ILE A 54 -7.80 -11.04 31.68
N LYS A 55 -7.16 -10.51 32.72
CA LYS A 55 -5.96 -9.65 32.55
C LYS A 55 -4.84 -10.38 31.83
N LYS A 56 -4.53 -11.61 32.22
CA LYS A 56 -3.51 -12.43 31.54
C LYS A 56 -3.85 -12.70 30.07
N GLN A 57 -5.11 -13.00 29.76
CA GLN A 57 -5.54 -13.21 28.38
C GLN A 57 -5.38 -11.93 27.52
N ARG A 58 -5.81 -10.76 28.04
CA ARG A 58 -5.66 -9.49 27.32
C ARG A 58 -4.19 -9.10 27.13
N ILE A 59 -3.33 -9.33 28.15
CA ILE A 59 -1.88 -9.09 28.01
C ILE A 59 -1.31 -9.97 26.91
N ALA A 60 -1.65 -11.26 26.85
CA ALA A 60 -1.16 -12.16 25.80
C ALA A 60 -1.53 -11.68 24.38
N VAL A 61 -2.76 -11.17 24.19
CA VAL A 61 -3.18 -10.56 22.92
C VAL A 61 -2.34 -9.32 22.60
N CYS A 62 -2.06 -8.47 23.58
CA CYS A 62 -1.23 -7.29 23.41
C CYS A 62 0.22 -7.66 23.04
N GLU A 63 0.81 -8.65 23.70
CA GLU A 63 2.16 -9.14 23.43
C GLU A 63 2.29 -9.75 22.02
N GLU A 64 1.27 -10.49 21.57
CA GLU A 64 1.22 -11.03 20.20
C GLU A 64 1.13 -9.89 19.18
N PHE A 65 0.27 -8.90 19.41
CA PHE A 65 0.16 -7.70 18.56
C PHE A 65 1.49 -6.94 18.48
N GLU A 66 2.12 -6.64 19.62
CA GLU A 66 3.42 -5.97 19.67
C GLU A 66 4.47 -6.74 18.85
N LYS A 67 4.57 -8.05 19.05
CA LYS A 67 5.52 -8.90 18.33
C LYS A 67 5.30 -8.85 16.81
N LYS A 68 4.03 -8.97 16.37
CA LYS A 68 3.69 -8.91 14.94
C LYS A 68 4.04 -7.53 14.34
N LYS A 69 3.66 -6.44 15.01
CA LYS A 69 3.92 -5.07 14.50
C LYS A 69 5.41 -4.72 14.52
N ILE A 70 6.16 -5.09 15.56
CA ILE A 70 7.62 -4.90 15.61
C ILE A 70 8.31 -5.67 14.46
N ARG A 71 7.93 -6.94 14.21
CA ARG A 71 8.47 -7.72 13.09
C ARG A 71 8.20 -7.01 11.77
N LEU A 72 6.95 -6.62 11.51
CA LEU A 72 6.54 -5.96 10.28
C LEU A 72 7.30 -4.65 10.05
N TYR A 73 7.30 -3.74 11.03
CA TYR A 73 7.93 -2.43 10.89
C TYR A 73 9.46 -2.51 10.79
N THR A 74 10.07 -3.50 11.41
CA THR A 74 11.50 -3.77 11.25
C THR A 74 11.85 -4.17 9.81
N GLU A 75 11.04 -5.03 9.19
CA GLU A 75 11.26 -5.42 7.80
C GLU A 75 10.93 -4.29 6.83
N LEU A 76 9.85 -3.53 7.04
CA LEU A 76 9.49 -2.37 6.22
C LEU A 76 10.62 -1.33 6.20
N ASN A 77 11.22 -1.02 7.35
CA ASN A 77 12.31 -0.05 7.43
C ASN A 77 13.59 -0.50 6.71
N LYS A 78 13.81 -1.82 6.55
CA LYS A 78 14.92 -2.35 5.72
C LYS A 78 14.66 -2.19 4.22
N LEU A 79 13.39 -2.05 3.83
CA LEU A 79 12.96 -1.94 2.43
C LEU A 79 12.70 -0.49 2.00
N SER A 80 12.76 0.47 2.91
CA SER A 80 12.43 1.88 2.62
C SER A 80 13.51 2.53 1.75
N ASP A 81 13.40 2.32 0.44
CA ASP A 81 14.20 2.93 -0.62
C ASP A 81 13.54 4.17 -1.26
N GLY A 82 12.64 4.83 -0.53
CA GLY A 82 11.90 6.01 -0.97
C GLY A 82 10.44 5.76 -1.33
N ASN A 83 10.08 4.58 -1.83
CA ASN A 83 8.72 4.27 -2.29
C ASN A 83 7.84 3.56 -1.24
N ILE A 84 8.37 3.26 -0.07
CA ILE A 84 7.65 2.71 1.09
C ILE A 84 7.74 3.73 2.23
N VAL A 85 6.65 3.98 2.95
CA VAL A 85 6.64 4.89 4.09
C VAL A 85 7.63 4.44 5.16
N ARG A 86 8.38 5.39 5.70
CA ARG A 86 9.30 5.14 6.79
C ARG A 86 8.59 5.18 8.13
N ILE A 87 8.71 4.10 8.88
CA ILE A 87 8.23 4.02 10.26
C ILE A 87 9.31 4.59 11.18
N CYS A 88 8.97 5.62 11.93
CA CYS A 88 9.90 6.26 12.86
C CYS A 88 9.94 5.55 14.22
N GLU A 89 8.76 5.28 14.78
CA GLU A 89 8.66 4.64 16.08
C GLU A 89 7.32 3.88 16.21
N PHE A 90 7.33 2.72 16.85
CA PHE A 90 6.14 2.02 17.34
C PHE A 90 6.26 1.88 18.85
N PHE A 91 5.25 2.33 19.59
CA PHE A 91 5.31 2.38 21.04
C PHE A 91 3.93 2.23 21.68
N ARG A 92 3.92 1.88 22.96
CA ARG A 92 2.73 1.95 23.81
C ARG A 92 2.82 3.16 24.72
N TYR A 93 1.73 3.92 24.79
CA TYR A 93 1.54 5.00 25.75
C TYR A 93 0.20 4.78 26.48
N ASP A 94 0.27 4.70 27.79
CA ASP A 94 -0.84 4.24 28.63
C ASP A 94 -1.39 2.88 28.15
N SER A 95 -2.66 2.82 27.78
CA SER A 95 -3.34 1.60 27.34
C SER A 95 -3.38 1.40 25.83
N HIS A 96 -2.89 2.37 25.03
CA HIS A 96 -3.00 2.32 23.58
C HIS A 96 -1.63 2.20 22.91
N TYR A 97 -1.66 1.71 21.66
CA TYR A 97 -0.50 1.57 20.81
C TYR A 97 -0.48 2.66 19.75
N TYR A 98 0.70 3.13 19.45
CA TYR A 98 0.92 4.22 18.51
C TYR A 98 2.02 3.87 17.53
N ILE A 99 1.89 4.40 16.32
CA ILE A 99 2.95 4.41 15.33
C ILE A 99 3.18 5.83 14.86
N SER A 100 4.43 6.27 14.84
CA SER A 100 4.82 7.52 14.22
C SER A 100 5.52 7.25 12.90
N MET A 101 5.17 8.04 11.90
CA MET A 101 5.73 7.99 10.55
C MET A 101 6.16 9.39 10.13
N GLU A 102 7.03 9.47 9.13
CA GLU A 102 7.31 10.75 8.48
C GLU A 102 6.03 11.39 7.97
N GLN A 103 5.88 12.70 8.13
CA GLN A 103 4.79 13.41 7.47
C GLN A 103 5.09 13.50 5.97
N ILE A 104 4.21 12.92 5.17
CA ILE A 104 4.32 13.00 3.71
C ILE A 104 3.47 14.17 3.26
N ILE A 105 4.12 15.16 2.65
CA ILE A 105 3.42 16.25 1.97
C ILE A 105 3.12 15.77 0.56
N SER A 106 1.92 15.24 0.35
CA SER A 106 1.45 14.90 -0.99
C SER A 106 1.14 16.21 -1.74
N GLN A 107 1.45 16.24 -3.03
CA GLN A 107 0.90 17.25 -3.93
C GLN A 107 -0.51 16.81 -4.33
N ASP A 108 -1.37 17.78 -4.67
CA ASP A 108 -2.74 17.52 -5.15
C ASP A 108 -2.71 16.93 -6.59
N LEU A 109 -2.13 15.75 -6.72
CA LEU A 109 -2.13 14.97 -7.96
C LEU A 109 -3.11 13.82 -7.78
N SER A 110 -4.23 13.88 -8.50
CA SER A 110 -5.24 12.82 -8.50
C SER A 110 -4.93 11.73 -9.53
N TYR A 111 -5.54 10.56 -9.37
CA TYR A 111 -5.45 9.50 -10.39
C TYR A 111 -6.05 9.91 -11.72
N GLU A 112 -7.05 10.80 -11.73
CA GLU A 112 -7.62 11.38 -12.95
C GLU A 112 -6.62 12.25 -13.71
N ASP A 113 -5.75 12.97 -13.00
CA ASP A 113 -4.71 13.79 -13.60
C ASP A 113 -3.66 12.96 -14.36
N LEU A 114 -3.51 11.66 -14.03
CA LEU A 114 -2.56 10.78 -14.69
C LEU A 114 -2.82 10.64 -16.19
N GLN A 115 -4.06 10.86 -16.65
CA GLN A 115 -4.37 10.83 -18.08
C GLN A 115 -3.76 12.00 -18.87
N LYS A 116 -3.24 13.04 -18.20
CA LYS A 116 -2.50 14.15 -18.80
C LYS A 116 -1.04 13.77 -19.13
N TYR A 117 -0.54 12.67 -18.56
CA TYR A 117 0.82 12.16 -18.74
C TYR A 117 0.87 11.16 -19.90
N SER A 118 2.04 11.03 -20.51
CA SER A 118 2.28 10.08 -21.61
C SER A 118 2.10 8.63 -21.14
N MET A 119 1.92 7.71 -22.09
CA MET A 119 1.87 6.28 -21.77
C MET A 119 3.18 5.81 -21.12
N GLU A 120 4.33 6.33 -21.57
CA GLU A 120 5.63 6.04 -20.99
C GLU A 120 5.69 6.40 -19.51
N GLU A 121 5.22 7.61 -19.13
CA GLU A 121 5.21 8.08 -17.73
C GLU A 121 4.25 7.24 -16.86
N ARG A 122 3.10 6.86 -17.40
CA ARG A 122 2.14 5.99 -16.68
C ARG A 122 2.68 4.57 -16.49
N VAL A 123 3.36 4.02 -17.48
CA VAL A 123 4.06 2.73 -17.35
C VAL A 123 5.21 2.82 -16.36
N LEU A 124 5.97 3.92 -16.35
CA LEU A 124 7.01 4.16 -15.35
C LEU A 124 6.43 4.19 -13.93
N LEU A 125 5.29 4.86 -13.73
CA LEU A 125 4.61 4.88 -12.43
C LEU A 125 4.18 3.47 -12.00
N CYS A 126 3.53 2.71 -12.87
CA CYS A 126 3.18 1.31 -12.58
C CYS A 126 4.42 0.47 -12.24
N LYS A 127 5.53 0.67 -12.95
CA LYS A 127 6.81 -0.01 -12.68
C LYS A 127 7.37 0.35 -11.30
N ILE A 128 7.33 1.62 -10.89
CA ILE A 128 7.78 2.07 -9.56
C ILE A 128 6.95 1.39 -8.47
N ILE A 129 5.63 1.38 -8.61
CA ILE A 129 4.72 0.73 -7.66
C ILE A 129 4.98 -0.79 -7.63
N ALA A 130 5.09 -1.43 -8.80
CA ALA A 130 5.38 -2.85 -8.91
C ALA A 130 6.70 -3.22 -8.24
N HIS A 131 7.75 -2.39 -8.38
CA HIS A 131 9.03 -2.59 -7.72
C HIS A 131 8.90 -2.56 -6.19
N ALA A 132 8.21 -1.55 -5.64
CA ALA A 132 8.01 -1.44 -4.20
C ALA A 132 7.26 -2.67 -3.64
N ILE A 133 6.18 -3.10 -4.29
CA ILE A 133 5.41 -4.26 -3.85
C ILE A 133 6.16 -5.59 -4.08
N MET A 134 6.92 -5.70 -5.16
CA MET A 134 7.81 -6.85 -5.38
C MET A 134 8.79 -7.03 -4.22
N LYS A 135 9.36 -5.92 -3.71
CA LYS A 135 10.26 -5.95 -2.55
C LYS A 135 9.58 -6.41 -1.26
N LEU A 136 8.32 -6.04 -1.05
CA LEU A 136 7.52 -6.56 0.07
C LEU A 136 7.29 -8.07 -0.08
N HIS A 137 6.89 -8.51 -1.26
CA HIS A 137 6.62 -9.93 -1.57
C HIS A 137 7.86 -10.81 -1.45
N GLU A 138 9.06 -10.30 -1.79
CA GLU A 138 10.35 -11.00 -1.57
C GLU A 138 10.62 -11.27 -0.07
N ARG A 139 9.95 -10.56 0.84
CA ARG A 139 10.01 -10.76 2.30
C ARG A 139 8.78 -11.49 2.85
N GLY A 140 7.91 -11.96 1.97
CA GLY A 140 6.65 -12.59 2.34
C GLY A 140 5.66 -11.63 3.01
N ILE A 141 5.78 -10.31 2.77
CA ILE A 141 4.87 -9.30 3.31
C ILE A 141 3.76 -9.04 2.30
N VAL A 142 2.52 -9.24 2.74
CA VAL A 142 1.29 -8.88 2.02
C VAL A 142 0.81 -7.54 2.53
N HIS A 143 0.53 -6.58 1.65
CA HIS A 143 -0.01 -5.28 2.04
C HIS A 143 -1.49 -5.38 2.45
N ALA A 144 -2.27 -6.12 1.69
CA ALA A 144 -3.67 -6.51 1.90
C ALA A 144 -4.73 -5.37 1.85
N ASP A 145 -4.33 -4.10 1.71
CA ASP A 145 -5.25 -2.96 1.55
C ASP A 145 -4.71 -1.98 0.50
N LEU A 146 -4.28 -2.50 -0.67
CA LEU A 146 -3.84 -1.64 -1.77
C LEU A 146 -5.06 -0.99 -2.44
N LYS A 147 -5.05 0.35 -2.44
CA LYS A 147 -6.03 1.23 -3.07
C LYS A 147 -5.39 2.58 -3.39
N GLU A 148 -6.07 3.43 -4.15
CA GLU A 148 -5.56 4.75 -4.53
C GLU A 148 -5.07 5.56 -3.31
N ASN A 149 -5.86 5.60 -2.24
CA ASN A 149 -5.55 6.37 -1.05
C ASN A 149 -4.30 5.88 -0.29
N ASN A 150 -3.89 4.63 -0.51
CA ASN A 150 -2.71 4.01 0.10
C ASN A 150 -1.48 4.03 -0.82
N ILE A 151 -1.61 4.64 -2.01
CA ILE A 151 -0.52 4.88 -2.96
C ILE A 151 -0.46 6.38 -3.24
N LEU A 152 0.28 7.11 -2.42
CA LEU A 152 0.40 8.56 -2.56
C LEU A 152 1.23 8.91 -3.79
N LEU A 153 0.71 9.81 -4.62
CA LEU A 153 1.38 10.32 -5.81
C LEU A 153 2.12 11.62 -5.50
N LYS A 154 3.28 11.81 -6.10
CA LYS A 154 4.07 13.02 -5.99
C LYS A 154 4.83 13.32 -7.27
N LEU A 155 5.08 14.60 -7.54
CA LEU A 155 6.03 15.02 -8.57
C LEU A 155 7.44 15.11 -7.98
N THR A 156 8.40 14.54 -8.68
CA THR A 156 9.82 14.74 -8.40
C THR A 156 10.25 16.15 -8.78
N GLN A 157 11.45 16.56 -8.39
CA GLN A 157 12.05 17.84 -8.83
C GLN A 157 12.12 17.97 -10.36
N THR A 158 12.29 16.86 -11.07
CA THR A 158 12.29 16.79 -12.54
C THR A 158 10.88 16.70 -13.12
N LYS A 159 9.82 16.95 -12.31
CA LYS A 159 8.41 16.88 -12.68
C LYS A 159 7.92 15.51 -13.17
N LYS A 160 8.63 14.43 -12.84
CA LYS A 160 8.17 13.06 -13.09
C LYS A 160 7.29 12.59 -11.94
N VAL A 161 6.25 11.83 -12.25
CA VAL A 161 5.37 11.24 -11.22
C VAL A 161 6.08 10.08 -10.54
N THR A 162 6.01 10.04 -9.22
CA THR A 162 6.45 8.92 -8.38
C THR A 162 5.36 8.56 -7.37
N ALA A 163 5.51 7.42 -6.70
CA ALA A 163 4.54 6.93 -5.73
C ALA A 163 5.21 6.54 -4.41
N LYS A 164 4.47 6.66 -3.32
CA LYS A 164 4.85 6.11 -2.00
C LYS A 164 3.71 5.27 -1.45
N ILE A 165 4.03 4.03 -1.09
CA ILE A 165 3.10 3.08 -0.48
C ILE A 165 3.03 3.40 1.02
N ILE A 166 1.79 3.54 1.53
CA ILE A 166 1.49 3.87 2.92
C ILE A 166 0.46 2.90 3.48
N ASP A 167 0.23 2.99 4.78
CA ASP A 167 -0.84 2.29 5.52
C ASP A 167 -0.73 0.75 5.53
N PHE A 168 0.17 0.26 6.40
CA PHE A 168 0.42 -1.15 6.61
C PHE A 168 -0.39 -1.76 7.79
N ASP A 169 -1.56 -1.19 8.12
CA ASP A 169 -2.35 -1.67 9.26
C ASP A 169 -2.89 -3.10 9.05
N CYS A 170 -3.35 -3.39 7.82
CA CYS A 170 -3.88 -4.70 7.42
C CYS A 170 -2.79 -5.68 6.98
N SER A 171 -1.51 -5.24 6.93
CA SER A 171 -0.43 -6.05 6.39
C SER A 171 -0.04 -7.19 7.31
N PHE A 172 0.31 -8.32 6.71
CA PHE A 172 0.71 -9.54 7.39
C PHE A 172 1.83 -10.26 6.63
N PHE A 173 2.44 -11.26 7.28
CA PHE A 173 3.38 -12.17 6.62
C PHE A 173 2.66 -13.41 6.09
N GLU A 174 3.03 -13.91 4.94
CA GLU A 174 2.47 -15.16 4.38
C GLU A 174 2.64 -16.36 5.30
N ASP A 175 3.68 -16.35 6.16
CA ASP A 175 3.93 -17.40 7.15
C ASP A 175 3.13 -17.21 8.46
N ASP A 176 2.44 -16.07 8.63
CA ASP A 176 1.57 -15.76 9.78
C ASP A 176 0.36 -14.94 9.32
N PRO A 177 -0.51 -15.51 8.45
CA PRO A 177 -1.69 -14.83 7.92
C PRO A 177 -2.76 -14.62 9.00
N PRO A 178 -3.77 -13.76 8.74
CA PRO A 178 -4.95 -13.61 9.57
C PRO A 178 -5.60 -14.97 9.87
N LYS A 179 -6.05 -15.14 11.12
CA LYS A 179 -6.69 -16.38 11.58
C LYS A 179 -8.21 -16.27 11.61
N TYR A 180 -8.73 -15.06 11.73
CA TYR A 180 -10.15 -14.76 11.84
C TYR A 180 -10.55 -13.73 10.79
N GLU A 181 -11.79 -13.80 10.37
CA GLU A 181 -12.35 -12.98 9.29
C GLU A 181 -12.23 -11.47 9.58
N ASP A 182 -12.36 -11.07 10.84
CA ASP A 182 -12.29 -9.68 11.31
C ASP A 182 -10.86 -9.13 11.42
N GLU A 183 -9.84 -9.98 11.25
CA GLU A 183 -8.44 -9.56 11.21
C GLU A 183 -8.02 -9.06 9.81
N LEU A 184 -8.77 -9.42 8.75
CA LEU A 184 -8.52 -8.95 7.39
C LEU A 184 -9.44 -7.77 7.10
N GLY A 185 -8.83 -6.64 6.72
CA GLY A 185 -9.52 -5.48 6.18
C GLY A 185 -9.32 -5.38 4.68
N GLY A 186 -9.89 -4.34 4.08
CA GLY A 186 -9.68 -4.01 2.67
C GLY A 186 -10.82 -3.19 2.10
N ASP A 187 -10.51 -2.42 1.08
CA ASP A 187 -11.52 -1.66 0.32
C ASP A 187 -12.18 -2.59 -0.71
N GLN A 188 -13.50 -2.68 -0.67
CA GLN A 188 -14.28 -3.59 -1.54
C GLN A 188 -14.04 -3.33 -3.03
N VAL A 189 -13.73 -2.09 -3.43
CA VAL A 189 -13.44 -1.77 -4.84
C VAL A 189 -12.21 -2.50 -5.36
N TYR A 190 -11.21 -2.72 -4.48
CA TYR A 190 -9.92 -3.32 -4.84
C TYR A 190 -9.71 -4.72 -4.26
N LEU A 191 -10.73 -5.26 -3.60
CA LEU A 191 -10.64 -6.54 -2.88
C LEU A 191 -10.37 -7.70 -3.86
N ALA A 192 -9.47 -8.60 -3.47
CA ALA A 192 -9.21 -9.82 -4.22
C ALA A 192 -10.27 -10.90 -3.92
N PRO A 193 -10.58 -11.79 -4.88
CA PRO A 193 -11.57 -12.85 -4.70
C PRO A 193 -11.32 -13.74 -3.49
N GLU A 194 -10.08 -14.16 -3.27
CA GLU A 194 -9.69 -14.98 -2.11
C GLU A 194 -9.79 -14.23 -0.78
N ALA A 195 -9.56 -12.91 -0.76
CA ALA A 195 -9.75 -12.10 0.43
C ALA A 195 -11.25 -12.02 0.80
N CYS A 196 -12.12 -11.82 -0.19
CA CYS A 196 -13.57 -11.88 0.01
C CYS A 196 -14.01 -13.23 0.58
N LYS A 197 -13.56 -14.33 0.00
CA LYS A 197 -13.87 -15.69 0.48
C LYS A 197 -13.46 -15.88 1.93
N PHE A 198 -12.25 -15.46 2.30
CA PHE A 198 -11.78 -15.52 3.68
C PHE A 198 -12.68 -14.71 4.62
N MET A 199 -13.02 -13.47 4.27
CA MET A 199 -13.91 -12.61 5.05
C MET A 199 -15.35 -13.18 5.17
N CYS A 200 -15.75 -14.06 4.25
CA CYS A 200 -17.02 -14.81 4.31
C CYS A 200 -16.90 -16.14 5.07
N GLY A 201 -15.76 -16.43 5.71
CA GLY A 201 -15.55 -17.64 6.52
C GLY A 201 -15.11 -18.87 5.74
N GLU A 202 -14.72 -18.72 4.46
CA GLU A 202 -14.19 -19.83 3.68
C GLU A 202 -12.71 -20.09 4.04
N SER A 203 -12.33 -21.36 4.07
CA SER A 203 -10.92 -21.76 4.27
C SER A 203 -10.14 -21.58 2.96
N VAL A 204 -9.43 -20.47 2.85
CA VAL A 204 -8.59 -20.15 1.69
C VAL A 204 -7.20 -19.72 2.13
N GLN A 205 -6.22 -19.91 1.26
CA GLN A 205 -4.86 -19.45 1.52
C GLN A 205 -4.73 -17.97 1.13
N LEU A 206 -4.30 -17.13 2.07
CA LEU A 206 -4.00 -15.72 1.84
C LEU A 206 -2.50 -15.56 1.55
N THR A 207 -2.18 -15.05 0.37
CA THR A 207 -0.80 -14.86 -0.11
C THR A 207 -0.58 -13.48 -0.70
N CYS A 208 0.64 -13.17 -1.09
CA CYS A 208 0.97 -11.95 -1.86
C CYS A 208 0.16 -11.77 -3.16
N LYS A 209 -0.56 -12.80 -3.61
CA LYS A 209 -1.43 -12.73 -4.79
C LYS A 209 -2.65 -11.83 -4.58
N ILE A 210 -3.06 -11.55 -3.33
CA ILE A 210 -4.07 -10.54 -3.00
C ILE A 210 -3.66 -9.19 -3.57
N ASP A 211 -2.43 -8.75 -3.29
CA ASP A 211 -1.90 -7.46 -3.74
C ASP A 211 -1.79 -7.39 -5.27
N VAL A 212 -1.49 -8.51 -5.93
CA VAL A 212 -1.41 -8.58 -7.40
C VAL A 212 -2.75 -8.30 -8.04
N PHE A 213 -3.86 -8.83 -7.48
CA PHE A 213 -5.20 -8.55 -7.99
C PHE A 213 -5.56 -7.07 -7.82
N SER A 214 -5.38 -6.53 -6.62
CA SER A 214 -5.66 -5.11 -6.31
C SER A 214 -4.86 -4.19 -7.23
N LEU A 215 -3.56 -4.47 -7.45
CA LEU A 215 -2.74 -3.70 -8.39
C LEU A 215 -3.17 -3.90 -9.84
N GLY A 216 -3.73 -5.02 -10.21
CA GLY A 216 -4.31 -5.21 -11.54
C GLY A 216 -5.41 -4.19 -11.85
N LEU A 217 -6.29 -3.93 -10.87
CA LEU A 217 -7.33 -2.90 -10.96
C LEU A 217 -6.73 -1.49 -11.02
N ILE A 218 -5.79 -1.19 -10.11
CA ILE A 218 -5.13 0.11 -10.02
C ILE A 218 -4.29 0.40 -11.28
N PHE A 219 -3.54 -0.57 -11.79
CA PHE A 219 -2.73 -0.38 -13.00
C PHE A 219 -3.60 -0.18 -14.23
N HIS A 220 -4.72 -0.90 -14.36
CA HIS A 220 -5.67 -0.61 -15.43
C HIS A 220 -6.13 0.85 -15.36
N GLN A 221 -6.49 1.34 -14.18
CA GLN A 221 -6.93 2.71 -13.98
C GLN A 221 -5.82 3.73 -14.26
N ILE A 222 -4.58 3.50 -13.79
CA ILE A 222 -3.42 4.37 -14.13
C ILE A 222 -3.24 4.44 -15.65
N LEU A 223 -3.31 3.30 -16.34
CA LEU A 223 -3.03 3.21 -17.77
C LEU A 223 -4.18 3.74 -18.65
N THR A 224 -5.43 3.69 -18.20
CA THR A 224 -6.61 3.97 -19.03
C THR A 224 -7.54 5.07 -18.49
N GLY A 225 -7.39 5.46 -17.22
CA GLY A 225 -8.26 6.41 -16.53
C GLY A 225 -9.50 5.80 -15.89
N VAL A 226 -9.75 4.51 -16.09
CA VAL A 226 -10.94 3.81 -15.56
C VAL A 226 -10.58 2.43 -15.02
N LEU A 227 -11.38 1.91 -14.10
CA LEU A 227 -11.29 0.52 -13.66
C LEU A 227 -11.65 -0.44 -14.80
N PRO A 228 -11.21 -1.72 -14.77
CA PRO A 228 -11.66 -2.72 -15.74
C PRO A 228 -13.18 -2.88 -15.70
N GLY A 229 -13.81 -3.02 -16.88
CA GLY A 229 -15.26 -3.12 -16.98
C GLY A 229 -15.81 -4.47 -16.52
N PHE A 230 -16.99 -4.46 -15.89
CA PHE A 230 -17.82 -5.61 -15.56
C PHE A 230 -19.30 -5.21 -15.64
N ASP A 231 -20.22 -6.15 -15.55
CA ASP A 231 -21.65 -5.85 -15.65
C ASP A 231 -22.17 -5.25 -14.34
N LEU A 232 -22.34 -3.93 -14.31
CA LEU A 232 -22.85 -3.17 -13.15
C LEU A 232 -24.34 -3.42 -12.84
N ASN A 233 -25.10 -4.16 -13.69
CA ASN A 233 -26.45 -4.58 -13.36
C ASN A 233 -26.48 -5.88 -12.55
N GLU A 234 -25.40 -6.67 -12.61
CA GLU A 234 -25.29 -7.96 -11.92
C GLU A 234 -24.37 -7.89 -10.69
N TYR A 235 -23.34 -7.00 -10.70
CA TYR A 235 -22.28 -6.97 -9.69
C TYR A 235 -22.02 -5.55 -9.19
N ASP A 236 -21.80 -5.41 -7.89
CA ASP A 236 -21.39 -4.16 -7.27
C ASP A 236 -19.86 -3.98 -7.35
N TYR A 237 -19.09 -5.08 -7.32
CA TYR A 237 -17.62 -5.07 -7.27
C TYR A 237 -16.98 -6.02 -8.28
N ALA A 238 -15.76 -5.68 -8.68
CA ALA A 238 -14.99 -6.45 -9.66
C ALA A 238 -14.75 -7.92 -9.24
N PHE A 239 -14.47 -8.16 -7.96
CA PHE A 239 -14.22 -9.52 -7.45
C PHE A 239 -15.44 -10.45 -7.58
N GLU A 240 -16.66 -9.92 -7.47
CA GLU A 240 -17.90 -10.71 -7.61
C GLU A 240 -18.02 -11.29 -9.02
N SER A 241 -17.82 -10.45 -10.04
CA SER A 241 -17.80 -10.88 -11.44
C SER A 241 -16.77 -11.98 -11.69
N VAL A 242 -15.57 -11.83 -11.09
CA VAL A 242 -14.48 -12.80 -11.25
C VAL A 242 -14.79 -14.11 -10.51
N LEU A 243 -15.45 -14.05 -9.34
CA LEU A 243 -15.92 -15.25 -8.60
C LEU A 243 -16.92 -16.07 -9.42
N ASP A 244 -17.77 -15.40 -10.18
CA ASP A 244 -18.71 -16.05 -11.11
C ASP A 244 -18.05 -16.46 -12.46
N LEU A 245 -16.72 -16.50 -12.49
CA LEU A 245 -15.90 -16.86 -13.66
C LEU A 245 -16.15 -15.96 -14.87
N ARG A 246 -16.60 -14.72 -14.65
CA ARG A 246 -16.75 -13.69 -15.69
C ARG A 246 -15.51 -12.78 -15.69
N PRO A 247 -14.70 -12.81 -16.75
CA PRO A 247 -13.48 -12.03 -16.80
C PRO A 247 -13.79 -10.53 -16.90
N LEU A 248 -12.94 -9.71 -16.24
CA LEU A 248 -13.04 -8.27 -16.34
C LEU A 248 -12.64 -7.76 -17.73
N GLY A 249 -13.31 -6.73 -18.20
CA GLY A 249 -13.08 -6.08 -19.48
C GLY A 249 -11.84 -5.20 -19.45
N VAL A 250 -10.68 -5.76 -19.83
CA VAL A 250 -9.44 -4.98 -20.01
C VAL A 250 -9.51 -4.19 -21.30
N SER A 251 -9.17 -2.89 -21.25
CA SER A 251 -9.24 -1.97 -22.39
C SER A 251 -8.53 -2.50 -23.63
N THR A 252 -9.21 -2.39 -24.78
CA THR A 252 -8.68 -2.81 -26.09
C THR A 252 -7.61 -1.87 -26.63
N GLY A 253 -7.57 -0.62 -26.15
CA GLY A 253 -6.62 0.41 -26.58
C GLY A 253 -5.21 0.26 -25.97
N LEU A 254 -5.00 -0.67 -25.02
CA LEU A 254 -3.69 -0.95 -24.46
C LEU A 254 -2.84 -1.83 -25.41
N GLU A 255 -1.52 -1.63 -25.36
CA GLU A 255 -0.55 -2.51 -26.01
C GLU A 255 -0.82 -3.98 -25.62
N PRO A 256 -0.72 -4.94 -26.57
CA PRO A 256 -1.02 -6.35 -26.30
C PRO A 256 -0.32 -6.95 -25.08
N VAL A 257 0.93 -6.57 -24.83
CA VAL A 257 1.72 -7.05 -23.68
C VAL A 257 1.14 -6.57 -22.34
N LEU A 258 0.76 -5.28 -22.26
CA LEU A 258 0.12 -4.71 -21.05
C LEU A 258 -1.26 -5.32 -20.81
N LYS A 259 -2.03 -5.50 -21.87
CA LYS A 259 -3.34 -6.13 -21.81
C LYS A 259 -3.26 -7.55 -21.28
N GLU A 260 -2.31 -8.35 -21.78
CA GLU A 260 -2.14 -9.73 -21.35
C GLU A 260 -1.61 -9.82 -19.90
N MET A 261 -0.72 -8.91 -19.50
CA MET A 261 -0.27 -8.78 -18.12
C MET A 261 -1.44 -8.52 -17.18
N LEU A 262 -2.28 -7.52 -17.48
CA LEU A 262 -3.44 -7.17 -16.65
C LEU A 262 -4.43 -8.32 -16.54
N LYS A 263 -4.71 -9.04 -17.64
CA LYS A 263 -5.57 -10.22 -17.59
C LYS A 263 -5.03 -11.29 -16.64
N LYS A 264 -3.69 -11.53 -16.64
CA LYS A 264 -3.06 -12.48 -15.74
C LYS A 264 -3.03 -12.02 -14.27
N MET A 265 -3.07 -10.71 -14.03
CA MET A 265 -3.23 -10.15 -12.69
C MET A 265 -4.64 -10.32 -12.13
N LEU A 266 -5.66 -10.35 -13.00
CA LEU A 266 -7.08 -10.25 -12.64
C LEU A 266 -7.84 -11.60 -12.73
N ILE A 267 -7.15 -12.73 -12.80
CA ILE A 267 -7.79 -14.06 -12.78
C ILE A 267 -8.22 -14.43 -11.35
N VAL A 268 -9.28 -15.24 -11.26
CA VAL A 268 -9.85 -15.69 -9.99
C VAL A 268 -8.89 -16.59 -9.20
N ASP A 269 -8.20 -17.48 -9.89
CA ASP A 269 -7.28 -18.44 -9.29
C ASP A 269 -5.97 -17.77 -8.90
N ALA A 270 -5.79 -17.57 -7.58
CA ALA A 270 -4.61 -16.94 -7.03
C ALA A 270 -3.30 -17.71 -7.33
N GLU A 271 -3.33 -19.06 -7.38
CA GLU A 271 -2.14 -19.86 -7.65
C GLU A 271 -1.62 -19.63 -9.08
N ASN A 272 -2.53 -19.52 -10.04
CA ASN A 272 -2.20 -19.28 -11.44
C ASN A 272 -2.05 -17.78 -11.78
N ARG A 273 -2.33 -16.88 -10.84
CA ARG A 273 -2.13 -15.44 -11.04
C ARG A 273 -0.64 -15.13 -11.15
N ILE A 274 -0.27 -14.26 -12.09
CA ILE A 274 1.11 -13.79 -12.30
C ILE A 274 1.72 -13.27 -10.99
N SER A 275 3.03 -13.40 -10.80
CA SER A 275 3.76 -12.83 -9.66
C SER A 275 4.07 -11.34 -9.88
N MET A 276 4.29 -10.60 -8.79
CA MET A 276 4.71 -9.19 -8.89
C MET A 276 6.08 -9.04 -9.56
N GLN A 277 6.95 -10.02 -9.43
CA GLN A 277 8.23 -10.04 -10.14
C GLN A 277 8.05 -10.10 -11.67
N GLU A 278 7.15 -10.96 -12.15
CA GLU A 278 6.83 -11.05 -13.59
C GLU A 278 6.14 -9.79 -14.09
N VAL A 279 5.27 -9.17 -13.27
CA VAL A 279 4.64 -7.87 -13.57
C VAL A 279 5.71 -6.79 -13.71
N TYR A 280 6.63 -6.67 -12.76
CA TYR A 280 7.73 -5.70 -12.80
C TYR A 280 8.58 -5.86 -14.06
N TRP A 281 9.01 -7.07 -14.40
CA TRP A 281 9.82 -7.31 -15.60
C TRP A 281 9.06 -7.05 -16.91
N THR A 282 7.75 -7.27 -16.91
CA THR A 282 6.91 -6.93 -18.06
C THR A 282 6.85 -5.42 -18.25
N LEU A 283 6.60 -4.65 -17.18
CA LEU A 283 6.58 -3.18 -17.20
C LEU A 283 7.94 -2.60 -17.56
N GLU A 284 9.03 -3.17 -17.07
CA GLU A 284 10.41 -2.78 -17.40
C GLU A 284 10.65 -2.88 -18.92
N LYS A 285 10.26 -4.01 -19.51
CA LYS A 285 10.40 -4.23 -20.95
C LYS A 285 9.55 -3.25 -21.78
N VAL A 286 8.31 -3.02 -21.37
CA VAL A 286 7.42 -2.07 -22.10
C VAL A 286 7.95 -0.66 -21.97
N TYR A 287 8.35 -0.23 -20.77
CA TYR A 287 8.96 1.08 -20.54
C TYR A 287 10.18 1.32 -21.43
N TYR A 288 11.10 0.34 -21.51
CA TYR A 288 12.29 0.44 -22.35
C TYR A 288 11.97 0.57 -23.84
N ASN A 289 10.93 -0.09 -24.33
CA ASN A 289 10.50 0.03 -25.72
C ASN A 289 9.91 1.42 -26.00
N LEU A 290 9.02 1.91 -25.11
CA LEU A 290 8.43 3.26 -25.23
C LEU A 290 9.49 4.36 -25.19
N ALA A 291 10.49 4.24 -24.30
CA ALA A 291 11.57 5.21 -24.19
C ALA A 291 12.45 5.25 -25.45
N LYS A 292 12.65 4.12 -26.13
CA LYS A 292 13.40 4.09 -27.41
C LYS A 292 12.66 4.75 -28.57
N ASP A 293 11.34 4.62 -28.60
CA ASP A 293 10.52 5.22 -29.65
C ASP A 293 10.46 6.76 -29.52
N THR A 294 10.70 7.29 -28.31
CA THR A 294 10.80 8.74 -28.02
C THR A 294 12.19 9.31 -28.27
N ASP A 295 13.25 8.48 -28.18
CA ASP A 295 14.64 8.87 -28.37
C ASP A 295 15.14 8.55 -29.79
N THR A 296 14.76 9.37 -30.78
CA THR A 296 15.44 9.35 -32.07
C THR A 296 16.82 10.04 -32.03
N GLU A 297 17.21 10.64 -30.90
CA GLU A 297 18.56 11.24 -30.72
C GLU A 297 18.95 11.29 -29.24
N LEU A 298 19.53 10.23 -28.64
CA LEU A 298 20.43 10.38 -27.48
C LEU A 298 21.56 9.35 -27.50
N PRO A 299 22.80 9.73 -27.12
CA PRO A 299 23.95 8.83 -27.11
C PRO A 299 23.85 7.82 -25.98
N ALA A 300 24.35 6.61 -26.24
CA ALA A 300 24.45 5.52 -25.27
C ALA A 300 25.49 5.87 -24.19
N ASP A 301 25.05 6.51 -23.09
CA ASP A 301 25.87 6.66 -21.90
C ASP A 301 25.01 6.52 -20.63
N ASN A 302 25.26 5.38 -19.94
CA ASN A 302 25.11 5.16 -18.50
C ASN A 302 23.88 5.76 -17.79
N ILE A 303 22.79 5.03 -17.75
CA ILE A 303 21.80 5.20 -16.68
C ILE A 303 22.36 4.54 -15.41
N ASN A 304 23.35 5.19 -14.81
CA ASN A 304 23.56 5.12 -13.38
C ASN A 304 22.46 5.97 -12.75
N ILE A 305 21.44 5.33 -12.17
CA ILE A 305 20.60 6.00 -11.18
C ILE A 305 21.55 6.35 -10.04
N ALA A 306 22.06 7.56 -10.07
CA ALA A 306 22.97 8.05 -9.05
C ALA A 306 22.25 7.99 -7.70
N LYS A 307 22.92 7.42 -6.71
CA LYS A 307 22.54 7.49 -5.28
C LYS A 307 22.47 8.92 -4.71
N SER A 308 22.47 9.94 -5.56
CA SER A 308 22.43 11.37 -5.25
C SER A 308 21.06 12.02 -5.43
N ASP A 309 20.03 11.29 -5.91
CA ASP A 309 18.68 11.80 -5.84
C ASP A 309 18.22 11.63 -4.39
N ILE A 310 18.39 12.71 -3.62
CA ILE A 310 17.79 12.89 -2.29
C ILE A 310 16.35 12.42 -2.40
N ASP A 311 15.96 11.49 -1.52
CA ASP A 311 14.61 10.93 -1.44
C ASP A 311 13.60 12.07 -1.65
N PRO A 312 12.80 12.06 -2.74
CA PRO A 312 11.89 13.17 -3.04
C PRO A 312 10.86 13.44 -1.94
N TRP A 313 10.79 12.56 -0.94
CA TRP A 313 9.92 12.66 0.23
C TRP A 313 10.57 13.37 1.43
N PHE A 314 11.89 13.64 1.39
CA PHE A 314 12.62 14.36 2.42
C PHE A 314 12.78 15.84 2.06
N TYR A 315 11.76 16.66 2.24
CA TYR A 315 11.89 18.10 2.39
C TYR A 315 11.49 18.51 3.80
N THR A 316 12.46 19.03 4.55
CA THR A 316 12.18 19.80 5.76
C THR A 316 11.70 21.19 5.36
N ALA A 317 10.77 21.76 6.13
CA ALA A 317 10.19 23.10 5.92
C ALA A 317 11.22 24.26 6.04
N GLY A 318 12.50 24.01 5.84
CA GLY A 318 13.59 24.97 5.92
C GLY A 318 14.34 25.23 4.61
N ASP A 319 13.95 24.56 3.50
CA ASP A 319 14.61 24.69 2.18
C ASP A 319 13.75 25.42 1.15
N LEU A 320 12.87 26.36 1.60
CA LEU A 320 12.16 27.34 0.77
C LEU A 320 12.68 28.74 1.04
#